data_5a5bc1a37f6e07b0f3c3cf189a7a1350
#
_entry.id   5a5bc1a37f6e07b0f3c3cf189a7a1350
#
_cell.length_a   1.000
_cell.length_b   1.000
_cell.length_c   1.000
_cell.angle_alpha   90.00
_cell.angle_beta   90.00
_cell.angle_gamma   90.00
#
_symmetry.space_group_name_H-M   'P 1'
#
loop_
_entity.id
_entity.type
_entity.pdbx_description
1 polymer ?
#
loop_
_entity_poly.entity_id
_entity_poly.type
_entity_poly.pdbx_seq_one_letter_code
_entity_poly.pdbx_strand_id
1 'polypeptide(L)'
;MTNTFEELVAKQRAVDEAHVRVRHLQETYGPPTETKWSSRQNTTWETAWRAWRDLARELRAAVSDFARAEGKPRHVVEAEIEEAVRGELRDGTDT
;
A
#
# COMPACT_ATOMS: atom_id res chain seq x y z
N MET A 1 11.46 4.92 -17.50
CA MET A 1 12.29 3.81 -17.02
C MET A 1 11.47 2.85 -16.17
N THR A 2 11.73 1.56 -16.33
CA THR A 2 11.04 0.53 -15.56
C THR A 2 11.63 0.43 -14.17
N ASN A 3 10.79 0.25 -13.16
CA ASN A 3 11.24 0.05 -11.79
C ASN A 3 11.96 -1.29 -11.63
N THR A 4 12.89 -1.36 -10.68
CA THR A 4 13.51 -2.63 -10.31
C THR A 4 12.54 -3.41 -9.40
N PHE A 5 12.78 -4.69 -9.22
CA PHE A 5 11.95 -5.50 -8.31
C PHE A 5 11.98 -4.95 -6.89
N GLU A 6 13.15 -4.53 -6.41
CA GLU A 6 13.30 -3.94 -5.06
C GLU A 6 12.46 -2.66 -4.91
N GLU A 7 12.38 -1.86 -5.98
CA GLU A 7 11.55 -0.66 -5.95
C GLU A 7 10.07 -1.01 -5.87
N LEU A 8 9.64 -2.09 -6.52
CA LEU A 8 8.25 -2.56 -6.44
C LEU A 8 7.92 -3.04 -5.02
N VAL A 9 8.85 -3.75 -4.39
CA VAL A 9 8.69 -4.20 -3.00
C VAL A 9 8.57 -3.00 -2.07
N ALA A 10 9.41 -1.98 -2.26
CA ALA A 10 9.36 -0.75 -1.47
C ALA A 10 8.03 -0.02 -1.67
N LYS A 11 7.52 0.03 -2.91
CA LYS A 11 6.23 0.65 -3.20
C LYS A 11 5.08 -0.11 -2.54
N GLN A 12 5.15 -1.44 -2.51
CA GLN A 12 4.14 -2.24 -1.84
C GLN A 12 4.11 -1.97 -0.34
N ARG A 13 5.29 -1.87 0.29
CA ARG A 13 5.37 -1.53 1.71
C ARG A 13 4.78 -0.16 1.99
N ALA A 14 5.03 0.82 1.11
CA ALA A 14 4.47 2.17 1.27
C ALA A 14 2.94 2.13 1.18
N VAL A 15 2.37 1.34 0.25
CA VAL A 15 0.92 1.17 0.13
C VAL A 15 0.35 0.54 1.41
N ASP A 16 1.01 -0.50 1.91
CA ASP A 16 0.55 -1.22 3.11
C ASP A 16 0.57 -0.31 4.34
N GLU A 17 1.63 0.48 4.51
CA GLU A 17 1.75 1.43 5.61
C GLU A 17 0.67 2.52 5.53
N ALA A 18 0.41 3.02 4.32
CA ALA A 18 -0.63 4.02 4.12
C ALA A 18 -2.01 3.46 4.44
N HIS A 19 -2.25 2.19 4.10
CA HIS A 19 -3.52 1.51 4.39
C HIS A 19 -3.70 1.32 5.90
N VAL A 20 -2.63 0.93 6.60
CA VAL A 20 -2.66 0.79 8.06
C VAL A 20 -3.04 2.12 8.70
N ARG A 21 -2.50 3.24 8.19
CA ARG A 21 -2.83 4.56 8.72
C ARG A 21 -4.31 4.90 8.52
N VAL A 22 -4.87 4.62 7.34
CA VAL A 22 -6.29 4.86 7.06
C VAL A 22 -7.15 4.07 8.05
N ARG A 23 -6.84 2.79 8.22
CA ARG A 23 -7.58 1.92 9.14
C ARG A 23 -7.45 2.39 10.58
N HIS A 24 -6.26 2.80 10.99
CA HIS A 24 -6.02 3.30 12.34
C HIS A 24 -6.87 4.53 12.63
N LEU A 25 -6.96 5.45 11.67
CA LEU A 25 -7.79 6.65 11.83
C LEU A 25 -9.27 6.29 11.95
N GLN A 26 -9.74 5.34 11.13
CA GLN A 26 -11.12 4.87 11.20
C GLN A 26 -11.44 4.25 12.56
N GLU A 27 -10.52 3.44 13.07
CA GLU A 27 -10.69 2.81 14.39
C GLU A 27 -10.68 3.84 15.51
N THR A 28 -9.79 4.84 15.39
CA THR A 28 -9.66 5.89 16.41
C THR A 28 -10.89 6.79 16.45
N TYR A 29 -11.42 7.17 15.27
CA TYR A 29 -12.55 8.10 15.19
C TYR A 29 -13.90 7.41 15.35
N GLY A 30 -13.96 6.08 15.16
CA GLY A 30 -15.19 5.31 15.23
C GLY A 30 -15.98 5.36 13.93
N PRO A 31 -17.03 4.53 13.82
CA PRO A 31 -17.85 4.49 12.60
C PRO A 31 -18.56 5.83 12.36
N PRO A 32 -18.49 6.39 11.14
CA PRO A 32 -19.15 7.67 10.83
C PRO A 32 -20.67 7.63 11.03
N THR A 33 -21.26 6.44 10.95
CA THR A 33 -22.71 6.26 11.16
C THR A 33 -23.12 6.38 12.63
N GLU A 34 -22.18 6.13 13.55
CA GLU A 34 -22.44 6.17 14.98
C GLU A 34 -21.83 7.38 15.66
N THR A 35 -20.75 7.91 15.09
CA THR A 35 -19.99 9.01 15.67
C THR A 35 -19.81 10.09 14.61
N LYS A 36 -20.23 11.30 14.93
CA LYS A 36 -20.04 12.42 14.02
C LYS A 36 -18.59 12.90 14.09
N TRP A 37 -17.86 12.78 12.99
CA TRP A 37 -16.48 13.25 12.90
C TRP A 37 -16.44 14.77 12.80
N SER A 38 -15.46 15.40 13.44
CA SER A 38 -15.21 16.82 13.29
C SER A 38 -14.66 17.12 11.88
N SER A 39 -14.67 18.39 11.49
CA SER A 39 -14.08 18.80 10.21
C SER A 39 -12.61 18.43 10.12
N ARG A 40 -11.88 18.59 11.23
CA ARG A 40 -10.45 18.22 11.28
C ARG A 40 -10.26 16.72 11.09
N GLN A 41 -11.09 15.90 11.75
CA GLN A 41 -11.02 14.44 11.62
C GLN A 41 -11.30 14.02 10.19
N ASN A 42 -12.32 14.60 9.56
CA ASN A 42 -12.64 14.32 8.17
C ASN A 42 -11.49 14.67 7.25
N THR A 43 -10.89 15.84 7.42
CA THR A 43 -9.76 16.28 6.60
C THR A 43 -8.55 15.38 6.78
N THR A 44 -8.25 14.99 8.02
CA THR A 44 -7.13 14.11 8.32
C THR A 44 -7.32 12.74 7.65
N TRP A 45 -8.52 12.18 7.78
CA TRP A 45 -8.83 10.89 7.19
C TRP A 45 -8.77 10.95 5.65
N GLU A 46 -9.37 11.99 5.05
CA GLU A 46 -9.37 12.15 3.60
C GLU A 46 -7.95 12.27 3.03
N THR A 47 -7.08 13.01 3.73
CA THR A 47 -5.69 13.16 3.31
C THR A 47 -4.97 11.82 3.31
N ALA A 48 -5.16 11.02 4.38
CA ALA A 48 -4.57 9.69 4.47
C ALA A 48 -5.12 8.74 3.40
N TRP A 49 -6.43 8.80 3.16
CA TRP A 49 -7.09 7.97 2.16
C TRP A 49 -6.60 8.28 0.74
N ARG A 50 -6.45 9.57 0.42
CA ARG A 50 -5.94 9.99 -0.89
C ARG A 50 -4.50 9.55 -1.09
N ALA A 51 -3.68 9.65 -0.05
CA ALA A 51 -2.29 9.21 -0.10
C ALA A 51 -2.23 7.70 -0.39
N TRP A 52 -3.03 6.91 0.31
CA TRP A 52 -3.12 5.47 0.08
C TRP A 52 -3.55 5.15 -1.35
N ARG A 53 -4.61 5.80 -1.81
CA ARG A 53 -5.14 5.59 -3.16
C ARG A 53 -4.10 5.92 -4.24
N ASP A 54 -3.40 7.03 -4.07
CA ASP A 54 -2.40 7.47 -5.05
C ASP A 54 -1.19 6.52 -5.08
N LEU A 55 -0.73 6.08 -3.91
CA LEU A 55 0.36 5.10 -3.82
C LEU A 55 -0.05 3.77 -4.44
N ALA A 56 -1.28 3.32 -4.20
CA ALA A 56 -1.80 2.09 -4.80
C ALA A 56 -1.86 2.19 -6.33
N ARG A 57 -2.25 3.35 -6.85
CA ARG A 57 -2.30 3.58 -8.29
C ARG A 57 -0.90 3.54 -8.90
N GLU A 58 0.06 4.20 -8.26
CA GLU A 58 1.46 4.17 -8.72
C GLU A 58 2.02 2.76 -8.73
N LEU A 59 1.72 1.98 -7.69
CA LEU A 59 2.16 0.60 -7.62
C LEU A 59 1.57 -0.23 -8.77
N ARG A 60 0.27 -0.08 -9.03
CA ARG A 60 -0.37 -0.84 -10.11
C ARG A 60 0.26 -0.53 -11.46
N ALA A 61 0.56 0.74 -11.74
CA ALA A 61 1.20 1.14 -12.98
C ALA A 61 2.62 0.56 -13.08
N ALA A 62 3.37 0.63 -11.98
CA ALA A 62 4.74 0.11 -11.93
C ALA A 62 4.77 -1.41 -12.12
N VAL A 63 3.83 -2.14 -11.51
CA VAL A 63 3.72 -3.59 -11.67
C VAL A 63 3.41 -3.95 -13.13
N SER A 64 2.50 -3.23 -13.77
CA SER A 64 2.15 -3.47 -15.17
C SER A 64 3.36 -3.29 -16.09
N ASP A 65 4.12 -2.21 -15.88
CA ASP A 65 5.32 -1.93 -16.67
C ASP A 65 6.40 -2.97 -16.46
N PHE A 66 6.63 -3.36 -15.22
CA PHE A 66 7.62 -4.38 -14.86
C PHE A 66 7.24 -5.74 -15.47
N ALA A 67 5.99 -6.15 -15.34
CA ALA A 67 5.50 -7.41 -15.89
C ALA A 67 5.70 -7.46 -17.40
N ARG A 68 5.39 -6.36 -18.09
CA ARG A 68 5.57 -6.27 -19.54
C ARG A 68 7.04 -6.38 -19.93
N ALA A 69 7.92 -5.67 -19.20
CA ALA A 69 9.35 -5.67 -19.49
C ALA A 69 9.96 -7.06 -19.26
N GLU A 70 9.47 -7.80 -18.26
CA GLU A 70 9.98 -9.12 -17.92
C GLU A 70 9.27 -10.25 -18.68
N GLY A 71 8.23 -9.95 -19.43
CA GLY A 71 7.45 -10.95 -20.14
C GLY A 71 6.71 -11.89 -19.21
N LYS A 72 6.27 -11.40 -18.04
CA LYS A 72 5.55 -12.20 -17.04
C LYS A 72 4.11 -11.73 -16.91
N PRO A 73 3.18 -12.65 -16.58
CA PRO A 73 1.83 -12.22 -16.23
C PRO A 73 1.84 -11.35 -14.97
N ARG A 74 0.96 -10.38 -14.93
CA ARG A 74 0.86 -9.45 -13.81
C ARG A 74 0.68 -10.16 -12.46
N HIS A 75 -0.22 -11.17 -12.41
CA HIS A 75 -0.49 -11.87 -11.16
C HIS A 75 0.72 -12.61 -10.60
N VAL A 76 1.64 -13.05 -11.48
CA VAL A 76 2.88 -13.70 -11.05
C VAL A 76 3.78 -12.68 -10.35
N VAL A 77 3.91 -11.48 -10.94
CA VAL A 77 4.72 -10.40 -10.35
C VAL A 77 4.13 -10.00 -8.99
N GLU A 78 2.80 -9.87 -8.91
CA GLU A 78 2.13 -9.50 -7.66
C GLU A 78 2.41 -10.54 -6.56
N ALA A 79 2.34 -11.82 -6.90
CA ALA A 79 2.64 -12.90 -5.95
C ALA A 79 4.09 -12.86 -5.46
N GLU A 80 5.02 -12.58 -6.38
CA GLU A 80 6.44 -12.48 -6.02
C GLU A 80 6.69 -11.30 -5.08
N ILE A 81 6.03 -10.18 -5.30
CA ILE A 81 6.13 -9.00 -4.44
C ILE A 81 5.59 -9.31 -3.05
N GLU A 82 4.42 -9.94 -2.97
CA GLU A 82 3.82 -10.33 -1.68
C GLU A 82 4.73 -11.26 -0.89
N GLU A 83 5.32 -12.23 -1.57
CA GLU A 83 6.24 -13.16 -0.92
C GLU A 83 7.48 -12.44 -0.40
N ALA A 84 8.02 -11.49 -1.17
CA ALA A 84 9.19 -10.72 -0.76
C ALA A 84 8.87 -9.85 0.47
N VAL A 85 7.70 -9.22 0.51
CA VAL A 85 7.28 -8.42 1.66
C VAL A 85 7.13 -9.28 2.91
N ARG A 86 6.51 -10.47 2.77
CA ARG A 86 6.39 -11.41 3.88
C ARG A 86 7.76 -11.89 4.38
N GLY A 87 8.68 -12.12 3.46
CA GLY A 87 10.05 -12.51 3.79
C GLY A 87 10.78 -11.45 4.60
N GLU A 88 10.63 -10.18 4.24
CA GLU A 88 11.22 -9.07 4.97
C GLU A 88 10.66 -8.97 6.40
N LEU A 89 9.35 -9.18 6.55
CA LEU A 89 8.71 -9.13 7.86
C LEU A 89 9.19 -10.28 8.76
N ARG A 90 9.37 -11.47 8.19
CA ARG A 90 9.89 -12.62 8.93
C ARG A 90 11.34 -12.37 9.38
N ASP A 91 12.16 -11.84 8.47
CA ASP A 91 13.57 -11.53 8.78
C ASP A 91 13.66 -10.49 9.89
N GLY A 92 12.75 -9.52 9.91
CA GLY A 92 12.67 -8.51 10.94
C GLY A 92 12.26 -9.04 12.30
N THR A 93 11.55 -10.18 12.36
CA THR A 93 11.07 -10.77 13.60
C THR A 93 12.04 -11.82 14.17
N ASP A 94 13.00 -12.29 13.39
CA ASP A 94 13.94 -13.33 13.77
C ASP A 94 15.19 -12.80 14.46
N THR A 95 15.30 -11.50 14.65
CA THR A 95 16.47 -10.89 15.30
C THR A 95 16.32 -10.76 16.82
#